data_7f13fc1c408d0fb1e0e2e0eb03a81295
#
_entry.id   7f13fc1c408d0fb1e0e2e0eb03a81295
#
_cell.length_a   1.000
_cell.length_b   1.000
_cell.length_c   1.000
_cell.angle_alpha   90.00
_cell.angle_beta   90.00
_cell.angle_gamma   90.00
#
_symmetry.space_group_name_H-M   'P 1'
#
loop_
_entity.id
_entity.type
_entity.pdbx_description
1 polymer ?
#
loop_
_entity_poly.entity_id
_entity_poly.type
_entity_poly.pdbx_seq_one_letter_code
_entity_poly.pdbx_strand_id
1 'polypeptide(L)'
;MDIEKITASLKNASSELALQTASQKNEALLSVSDSIEKNRKIILEANALDVKNARERGMSESLVERLSLDDKKIDSIIDSFKLIISQTDPVGEEVAGWKTPAGMTIRQVRVPLGVGAIIYESRPNVTADAFALAYKSGNAILLRGSSSAINSNLALEKAIKQGLKNAENGVEEAISLAPCKSHEEVEQILTAVGKVDVALPRGGAKLINMVVQTAKVPVIQTGAGICHLYVDESADLEMALNLAWNAKTQRPGACNAIETIVVNEKILNKFIPRLVEKFAGKVELRLDEKSYNFVQNVQNPAKIKKAADEDFGFEFLDFICSVKTVSTLDEAIDFINSHNTKHSECIVTNNRQNSRIFQSKIDAACVYVNASTRFTDGGEFGFGAELGISTQKLHARGPMGIKALTTTKYLIDGDGQIR
;
A
#
# COMPACT_ATOMS: atom_id res chain seq x y z
N MET A 1 20.52 13.69 15.79
CA MET A 1 19.99 14.29 14.53
C MET A 1 19.34 15.63 14.87
N ASP A 2 19.58 16.68 14.09
CA ASP A 2 18.90 17.96 14.27
C ASP A 2 17.57 17.95 13.49
N ILE A 3 16.54 17.41 14.11
CA ILE A 3 15.20 17.28 13.51
C ILE A 3 14.59 18.66 13.21
N GLU A 4 14.90 19.67 14.04
CA GLU A 4 14.42 21.04 13.88
C GLU A 4 14.90 21.62 12.54
N LYS A 5 16.18 21.52 12.26
CA LYS A 5 16.80 22.04 11.03
C LYS A 5 16.29 21.29 9.80
N ILE A 6 16.20 19.96 9.89
CA ILE A 6 15.71 19.11 8.77
C ILE A 6 14.26 19.47 8.42
N THR A 7 13.39 19.52 9.41
CA THR A 7 11.97 19.80 9.18
C THR A 7 11.71 21.23 8.73
N ALA A 8 12.49 22.20 9.19
CA ALA A 8 12.43 23.58 8.70
C ALA A 8 12.80 23.68 7.22
N SER A 9 13.88 23.01 6.80
CA SER A 9 14.28 22.92 5.38
C SER A 9 13.20 22.30 4.52
N LEU A 10 12.65 21.15 4.94
CA LEU A 10 11.56 20.47 4.23
C LEU A 10 10.28 21.32 4.16
N LYS A 11 9.96 22.09 5.19
CA LYS A 11 8.79 22.98 5.20
C LYS A 11 8.93 24.11 4.16
N ASN A 12 10.11 24.70 4.05
CA ASN A 12 10.41 25.68 3.01
C ASN A 12 10.31 25.06 1.61
N ALA A 13 10.93 23.91 1.42
CA ALA A 13 10.87 23.16 0.16
C ALA A 13 9.42 22.78 -0.24
N SER A 14 8.60 22.35 0.72
CA SER A 14 7.19 22.05 0.50
C SER A 14 6.40 23.30 0.04
N SER A 15 6.69 24.46 0.62
CA SER A 15 6.05 25.72 0.23
C SER A 15 6.42 26.14 -1.19
N GLU A 16 7.66 25.91 -1.61
CA GLU A 16 8.13 26.13 -2.99
C GLU A 16 7.47 25.15 -3.97
N LEU A 17 7.48 23.84 -3.63
CA LEU A 17 6.86 22.80 -4.47
C LEU A 17 5.36 23.03 -4.70
N ALA A 18 4.64 23.55 -3.70
CA ALA A 18 3.21 23.82 -3.81
C ALA A 18 2.86 24.86 -4.88
N LEU A 19 3.83 25.67 -5.32
CA LEU A 19 3.68 26.70 -6.34
C LEU A 19 4.16 26.24 -7.73
N GLN A 20 4.83 25.09 -7.83
CA GLN A 20 5.32 24.58 -9.09
C GLN A 20 4.20 24.08 -10.00
N THR A 21 4.38 24.35 -11.30
CA THR A 21 3.52 23.77 -12.33
C THR A 21 3.78 22.29 -12.54
N ALA A 22 2.83 21.60 -13.17
CA ALA A 22 2.98 20.20 -13.53
C ALA A 22 4.21 19.97 -14.43
N SER A 23 4.52 20.90 -15.33
CA SER A 23 5.70 20.83 -16.22
C SER A 23 7.01 20.88 -15.44
N GLN A 24 7.13 21.81 -14.51
CA GLN A 24 8.33 21.97 -13.67
C GLN A 24 8.58 20.71 -12.81
N LYS A 25 7.54 20.18 -12.19
CA LYS A 25 7.64 18.93 -11.41
C LYS A 25 8.02 17.74 -12.30
N ASN A 26 7.45 17.65 -13.49
CA ASN A 26 7.76 16.57 -14.44
C ASN A 26 9.21 16.63 -14.94
N GLU A 27 9.71 17.81 -15.26
CA GLU A 27 11.10 18.04 -15.66
C GLU A 27 12.08 17.62 -14.55
N ALA A 28 11.80 18.04 -13.31
CA ALA A 28 12.60 17.64 -12.15
C ALA A 28 12.60 16.12 -11.94
N LEU A 29 11.43 15.47 -12.02
CA LEU A 29 11.32 14.01 -11.90
C LEU A 29 12.04 13.26 -13.04
N LEU A 30 12.00 13.78 -14.27
CA LEU A 30 12.74 13.22 -15.40
C LEU A 30 14.25 13.31 -15.16
N SER A 31 14.74 14.47 -14.73
CA SER A 31 16.15 14.67 -14.36
C SER A 31 16.60 13.75 -13.24
N VAL A 32 15.73 13.49 -12.25
CA VAL A 32 15.98 12.52 -11.17
C VAL A 32 16.05 11.10 -11.72
N SER A 33 15.12 10.70 -12.58
CA SER A 33 15.13 9.38 -13.23
C SER A 33 16.43 9.13 -14.00
N ASP A 34 16.88 10.12 -14.79
CA ASP A 34 18.15 10.09 -15.52
C ASP A 34 19.35 10.02 -14.58
N SER A 35 19.29 10.72 -13.44
CA SER A 35 20.33 10.68 -12.42
C SER A 35 20.43 9.32 -11.74
N ILE A 36 19.29 8.67 -11.43
CA ILE A 36 19.27 7.30 -10.90
C ILE A 36 19.91 6.33 -11.90
N GLU A 37 19.57 6.44 -13.18
CA GLU A 37 20.18 5.61 -14.24
C GLU A 37 21.70 5.81 -14.30
N LYS A 38 22.17 7.05 -14.34
CA LYS A 38 23.62 7.37 -14.36
C LYS A 38 24.37 6.87 -13.12
N ASN A 39 23.71 6.80 -11.98
CA ASN A 39 24.27 6.32 -10.72
C ASN A 39 23.96 4.83 -10.44
N ARG A 40 23.37 4.08 -11.39
CA ARG A 40 22.98 2.68 -11.28
C ARG A 40 24.05 1.82 -10.62
N LYS A 41 25.28 1.88 -11.13
CA LYS A 41 26.39 1.09 -10.60
C LYS A 41 26.67 1.40 -9.13
N ILE A 42 26.69 2.68 -8.75
CA ILE A 42 26.95 3.13 -7.38
C ILE A 42 25.83 2.63 -6.44
N ILE A 43 24.57 2.69 -6.89
CA ILE A 43 23.41 2.23 -6.11
C ILE A 43 23.49 0.70 -5.91
N LEU A 44 23.83 -0.06 -6.96
CA LEU A 44 23.95 -1.52 -6.87
C LEU A 44 25.15 -1.94 -6.00
N GLU A 45 26.28 -1.25 -6.06
CA GLU A 45 27.44 -1.49 -5.18
C GLU A 45 27.08 -1.21 -3.70
N ALA A 46 26.38 -0.12 -3.42
CA ALA A 46 25.90 0.20 -2.07
C ALA A 46 24.90 -0.86 -1.55
N ASN A 47 24.02 -1.35 -2.43
CA ASN A 47 23.08 -2.41 -2.09
C ASN A 47 23.78 -3.76 -1.84
N ALA A 48 24.78 -4.10 -2.63
CA ALA A 48 25.57 -5.32 -2.41
C ALA A 48 26.22 -5.35 -1.02
N LEU A 49 26.68 -4.18 -0.52
CA LEU A 49 27.20 -4.03 0.83
C LEU A 49 26.11 -4.27 1.90
N ASP A 50 24.91 -3.68 1.70
CA ASP A 50 23.78 -3.88 2.62
C ASP A 50 23.36 -5.36 2.67
N VAL A 51 23.26 -6.02 1.51
CA VAL A 51 22.92 -7.45 1.40
C VAL A 51 23.96 -8.33 2.08
N LYS A 52 25.26 -8.05 1.88
CA LYS A 52 26.34 -8.77 2.56
C LYS A 52 26.20 -8.64 4.07
N ASN A 53 26.10 -7.42 4.59
CA ASN A 53 25.96 -7.14 6.02
C ASN A 53 24.69 -7.81 6.60
N ALA A 54 23.59 -7.85 5.86
CA ALA A 54 22.34 -8.48 6.28
C ALA A 54 22.51 -10.01 6.45
N ARG A 55 23.17 -10.68 5.49
CA ARG A 55 23.47 -12.11 5.57
C ARG A 55 24.40 -12.43 6.73
N GLU A 56 25.46 -11.65 6.92
CA GLU A 56 26.41 -11.81 8.05
C GLU A 56 25.71 -11.68 9.41
N ARG A 57 24.63 -10.88 9.50
CA ARG A 57 23.80 -10.74 10.71
C ARG A 57 22.70 -11.80 10.85
N GLY A 58 22.64 -12.79 9.93
CA GLY A 58 21.66 -13.88 9.98
C GLY A 58 20.24 -13.48 9.57
N MET A 59 20.08 -12.44 8.74
CA MET A 59 18.77 -12.08 8.20
C MET A 59 18.22 -13.22 7.34
N SER A 60 16.91 -13.49 7.43
CA SER A 60 16.27 -14.53 6.62
C SER A 60 16.35 -14.19 5.12
N GLU A 61 16.47 -15.21 4.25
CA GLU A 61 16.57 -15.01 2.80
C GLU A 61 15.36 -14.24 2.22
N SER A 62 14.17 -14.42 2.76
CA SER A 62 12.98 -13.64 2.36
C SER A 62 13.15 -12.14 2.63
N LEU A 63 13.78 -11.75 3.73
CA LEU A 63 14.07 -10.34 4.02
C LEU A 63 15.26 -9.83 3.20
N VAL A 64 16.25 -10.67 2.92
CA VAL A 64 17.36 -10.35 2.02
C VAL A 64 16.87 -10.12 0.60
N GLU A 65 15.93 -10.93 0.11
CA GLU A 65 15.31 -10.71 -1.21
C GLU A 65 14.58 -9.36 -1.30
N ARG A 66 13.88 -8.95 -0.24
CA ARG A 66 13.23 -7.62 -0.16
C ARG A 66 14.24 -6.48 -0.14
N LEU A 67 15.39 -6.68 0.50
CA LEU A 67 16.49 -5.72 0.59
C LEU A 67 17.25 -5.58 -0.72
N SER A 68 17.40 -6.67 -1.47
CA SER A 68 18.24 -6.72 -2.67
C SER A 68 17.69 -5.84 -3.79
N LEU A 69 18.57 -5.09 -4.44
CA LEU A 69 18.36 -4.44 -5.74
C LEU A 69 19.20 -5.15 -6.80
N ASP A 70 18.66 -5.26 -7.98
CA ASP A 70 19.32 -5.70 -9.21
C ASP A 70 18.96 -4.74 -10.36
N ASP A 71 19.51 -4.96 -11.53
CA ASP A 71 19.26 -4.12 -12.71
C ASP A 71 17.75 -4.04 -13.02
N LYS A 72 17.02 -5.15 -12.93
CA LYS A 72 15.57 -5.18 -13.21
C LYS A 72 14.78 -4.34 -12.20
N LYS A 73 15.18 -4.32 -10.94
CA LYS A 73 14.54 -3.50 -9.92
C LYS A 73 14.86 -2.01 -10.11
N ILE A 74 16.06 -1.67 -10.58
CA ILE A 74 16.38 -0.28 -10.97
C ILE A 74 15.56 0.13 -12.20
N ASP A 75 15.44 -0.74 -13.22
CA ASP A 75 14.56 -0.48 -14.37
C ASP A 75 13.11 -0.25 -13.92
N SER A 76 12.61 -1.05 -12.98
CA SER A 76 11.27 -0.89 -12.40
C SER A 76 11.10 0.45 -11.69
N ILE A 77 12.11 0.95 -10.98
CA ILE A 77 12.10 2.29 -10.36
C ILE A 77 11.99 3.36 -11.45
N ILE A 78 12.80 3.27 -12.49
CA ILE A 78 12.81 4.23 -13.61
C ILE A 78 11.45 4.23 -14.34
N ASP A 79 10.88 3.06 -14.57
CA ASP A 79 9.55 2.94 -15.19
C ASP A 79 8.43 3.47 -14.30
N SER A 80 8.57 3.32 -12.98
CA SER A 80 7.66 3.95 -11.99
C SER A 80 7.71 5.49 -12.11
N PHE A 81 8.91 6.09 -12.25
CA PHE A 81 9.03 7.54 -12.48
C PHE A 81 8.33 7.98 -13.76
N LYS A 82 8.56 7.29 -14.89
CA LYS A 82 7.89 7.59 -16.18
C LYS A 82 6.37 7.55 -16.03
N LEU A 83 5.87 6.55 -15.32
CA LEU A 83 4.44 6.37 -15.11
C LEU A 83 3.86 7.48 -14.22
N ILE A 84 4.55 7.88 -13.14
CA ILE A 84 4.16 9.00 -12.28
C ILE A 84 4.19 10.32 -13.05
N ILE A 85 5.20 10.56 -13.88
CA ILE A 85 5.32 11.73 -14.74
C ILE A 85 4.11 11.84 -15.69
N SER A 86 3.67 10.72 -16.26
CA SER A 86 2.54 10.68 -17.19
C SER A 86 1.18 10.98 -16.56
N GLN A 87 1.06 10.90 -15.24
CA GLN A 87 -0.19 11.17 -14.55
C GLN A 87 -0.50 12.66 -14.49
N THR A 88 -1.81 12.96 -14.54
CA THR A 88 -2.30 14.31 -14.31
C THR A 88 -1.95 14.78 -12.91
N ASP A 89 -1.35 15.97 -12.81
CA ASP A 89 -1.05 16.60 -11.54
C ASP A 89 -2.34 16.87 -10.74
N PRO A 90 -2.48 16.37 -9.52
CA PRO A 90 -3.67 16.64 -8.72
C PRO A 90 -3.71 18.03 -8.09
N VAL A 91 -2.57 18.74 -8.01
CA VAL A 91 -2.50 20.06 -7.36
C VAL A 91 -3.21 21.08 -8.22
N GLY A 92 -4.14 21.83 -7.63
CA GLY A 92 -4.99 22.80 -8.34
C GLY A 92 -6.25 22.21 -8.97
N GLU A 93 -6.47 20.88 -8.92
CA GLU A 93 -7.73 20.26 -9.38
C GLU A 93 -8.91 20.86 -8.61
N GLU A 94 -9.88 21.44 -9.31
CA GLU A 94 -11.14 21.93 -8.71
C GLU A 94 -12.05 20.72 -8.47
N VAL A 95 -12.35 20.47 -7.19
CA VAL A 95 -13.16 19.32 -6.76
C VAL A 95 -14.65 19.70 -6.74
N ALA A 96 -14.94 20.94 -6.35
CA ALA A 96 -16.30 21.49 -6.31
C ALA A 96 -16.26 23.02 -6.37
N GLY A 97 -17.36 23.62 -6.84
CA GLY A 97 -17.53 25.06 -6.86
C GLY A 97 -19.01 25.45 -6.77
N TRP A 98 -19.32 26.55 -6.08
CA TRP A 98 -20.69 27.07 -5.93
C TRP A 98 -20.70 28.56 -5.57
N LYS A 99 -21.88 29.19 -5.68
CA LYS A 99 -22.14 30.52 -5.15
C LYS A 99 -22.93 30.43 -3.85
N THR A 100 -22.53 31.25 -2.86
CA THR A 100 -23.29 31.38 -1.61
C THR A 100 -24.52 32.27 -1.80
N PRO A 101 -25.51 32.20 -0.89
CA PRO A 101 -26.64 33.14 -0.91
C PRO A 101 -26.22 34.63 -0.80
N ALA A 102 -25.07 34.90 -0.17
CA ALA A 102 -24.49 36.26 -0.09
C ALA A 102 -23.71 36.69 -1.35
N GLY A 103 -23.68 35.84 -2.40
CA GLY A 103 -23.07 36.17 -3.70
C GLY A 103 -21.57 35.82 -3.83
N MET A 104 -20.91 35.32 -2.79
CA MET A 104 -19.50 34.88 -2.86
C MET A 104 -19.38 33.63 -3.74
N THR A 105 -18.33 33.56 -4.56
CA THR A 105 -17.96 32.34 -5.30
C THR A 105 -16.98 31.54 -4.49
N ILE A 106 -17.28 30.26 -4.22
CA ILE A 106 -16.41 29.33 -3.52
C ILE A 106 -15.96 28.25 -4.51
N ARG A 107 -14.65 27.98 -4.51
CA ARG A 107 -14.04 26.86 -5.22
C ARG A 107 -13.27 26.01 -4.22
N GLN A 108 -13.49 24.70 -4.23
CA GLN A 108 -12.72 23.74 -3.45
C GLN A 108 -11.65 23.15 -4.35
N VAL A 109 -10.38 23.39 -4.04
CA VAL A 109 -9.23 22.94 -4.85
C VAL A 109 -8.30 22.03 -4.07
N ARG A 110 -7.67 21.09 -4.77
CA ARG A 110 -6.65 20.22 -4.20
C ARG A 110 -5.35 20.98 -3.96
N VAL A 111 -4.74 20.71 -2.82
CA VAL A 111 -3.43 21.23 -2.42
C VAL A 111 -2.58 20.12 -1.80
N PRO A 112 -1.23 20.22 -1.82
CA PRO A 112 -0.37 19.27 -1.13
C PRO A 112 -0.71 19.15 0.35
N LEU A 113 -0.38 18.01 0.96
CA LEU A 113 -0.44 17.83 2.41
C LEU A 113 0.64 18.65 3.12
N GLY A 114 1.83 18.78 2.51
CA GLY A 114 2.95 19.50 3.07
C GLY A 114 4.20 18.63 3.22
N VAL A 115 4.65 18.38 4.46
CA VAL A 115 5.78 17.53 4.78
C VAL A 115 5.30 16.15 5.21
N GLY A 116 5.57 15.13 4.40
CA GLY A 116 5.32 13.73 4.73
C GLY A 116 6.52 13.07 5.40
N ALA A 117 6.31 12.24 6.44
CA ALA A 117 7.35 11.38 7.01
C ALA A 117 7.03 9.91 6.69
N ILE A 118 7.92 9.22 5.99
CA ILE A 118 7.76 7.79 5.69
C ILE A 118 8.72 6.98 6.52
N ILE A 119 8.15 6.11 7.37
CA ILE A 119 8.90 5.18 8.21
C ILE A 119 8.77 3.80 7.60
N TYR A 120 9.87 3.23 7.09
CA TYR A 120 9.81 1.99 6.31
C TYR A 120 10.91 1.00 6.64
N GLU A 121 10.62 -0.27 6.37
CA GLU A 121 11.54 -1.39 6.58
C GLU A 121 12.45 -1.60 5.35
N SER A 122 13.16 -2.70 5.32
CA SER A 122 14.22 -3.09 4.38
C SER A 122 13.77 -3.21 2.91
N ARG A 123 13.40 -2.08 2.30
CA ARG A 123 12.94 -1.96 0.91
C ARG A 123 13.52 -0.69 0.28
N PRO A 124 14.74 -0.72 -0.27
CA PRO A 124 15.39 0.49 -0.80
C PRO A 124 14.60 1.19 -1.90
N ASN A 125 13.84 0.45 -2.74
CA ASN A 125 13.00 1.05 -3.77
C ASN A 125 11.97 2.06 -3.21
N VAL A 126 11.51 1.87 -1.96
CA VAL A 126 10.58 2.80 -1.30
C VAL A 126 11.15 4.21 -1.21
N THR A 127 12.47 4.36 -1.09
CA THR A 127 13.14 5.67 -1.09
C THR A 127 12.82 6.47 -2.37
N ALA A 128 12.91 5.82 -3.52
CA ALA A 128 12.67 6.45 -4.81
C ALA A 128 11.18 6.60 -5.12
N ASP A 129 10.39 5.54 -4.89
CA ASP A 129 8.94 5.55 -5.18
C ASP A 129 8.21 6.59 -4.31
N ALA A 130 8.54 6.64 -3.02
CA ALA A 130 7.95 7.59 -2.09
C ALA A 130 8.31 9.04 -2.44
N PHE A 131 9.57 9.28 -2.82
CA PHE A 131 10.00 10.60 -3.29
C PHE A 131 9.22 11.01 -4.54
N ALA A 132 9.15 10.16 -5.56
CA ALA A 132 8.50 10.50 -6.81
C ALA A 132 7.00 10.84 -6.64
N LEU A 133 6.28 10.05 -5.82
CA LEU A 133 4.88 10.30 -5.49
C LEU A 133 4.68 11.60 -4.69
N ALA A 134 5.54 11.85 -3.70
CA ALA A 134 5.49 13.05 -2.89
C ALA A 134 5.80 14.29 -3.74
N TYR A 135 6.88 14.27 -4.51
CA TYR A 135 7.30 15.41 -5.34
C TYR A 135 6.24 15.74 -6.41
N LYS A 136 5.69 14.73 -7.11
CA LYS A 136 4.63 14.91 -8.11
C LYS A 136 3.38 15.56 -7.50
N SER A 137 3.03 15.21 -6.26
CA SER A 137 1.89 15.78 -5.53
C SER A 137 2.22 17.06 -4.75
N GLY A 138 3.43 17.65 -4.96
CA GLY A 138 3.83 18.93 -4.39
C GLY A 138 4.26 18.87 -2.93
N ASN A 139 4.61 17.68 -2.40
CA ASN A 139 5.03 17.48 -1.02
C ASN A 139 6.55 17.32 -0.90
N ALA A 140 7.11 17.81 0.20
CA ALA A 140 8.43 17.43 0.65
C ALA A 140 8.36 16.17 1.54
N ILE A 141 9.47 15.41 1.60
CA ILE A 141 9.45 14.11 2.26
C ILE A 141 10.66 13.89 3.18
N LEU A 142 10.36 13.46 4.41
CA LEU A 142 11.33 12.95 5.36
C LEU A 142 11.28 11.42 5.36
N LEU A 143 12.36 10.79 4.96
CA LEU A 143 12.48 9.35 4.85
C LEU A 143 13.22 8.78 6.05
N ARG A 144 12.70 7.71 6.64
CA ARG A 144 13.36 6.93 7.68
C ARG A 144 13.28 5.45 7.32
N GLY A 145 14.33 4.96 6.64
CA GLY A 145 14.49 3.55 6.30
C GLY A 145 15.07 2.71 7.44
N SER A 146 15.15 1.40 7.22
CA SER A 146 15.86 0.49 8.11
C SER A 146 17.38 0.70 8.03
N SER A 147 18.07 0.52 9.17
CA SER A 147 19.54 0.52 9.21
C SER A 147 20.19 -0.59 8.36
N SER A 148 19.44 -1.64 8.01
CA SER A 148 19.90 -2.70 7.11
C SER A 148 19.99 -2.26 5.64
N ALA A 149 19.32 -1.17 5.24
CA ALA A 149 19.30 -0.63 3.90
C ALA A 149 19.98 0.74 3.80
N ILE A 150 20.77 1.12 4.79
CA ILE A 150 21.26 2.49 4.93
C ILE A 150 22.15 2.93 3.77
N ASN A 151 23.04 2.06 3.27
CA ASN A 151 23.94 2.40 2.18
C ASN A 151 23.16 2.60 0.87
N SER A 152 22.22 1.71 0.58
CA SER A 152 21.32 1.81 -0.58
C SER A 152 20.48 3.09 -0.54
N ASN A 153 19.89 3.39 0.62
CA ASN A 153 19.03 4.56 0.79
C ASN A 153 19.82 5.88 0.62
N LEU A 154 21.04 5.95 1.17
CA LEU A 154 21.94 7.10 1.00
C LEU A 154 22.38 7.28 -0.46
N ALA A 155 22.68 6.17 -1.17
CA ALA A 155 23.05 6.23 -2.58
C ALA A 155 21.88 6.73 -3.45
N LEU A 156 20.66 6.26 -3.16
CA LEU A 156 19.43 6.73 -3.83
C LEU A 156 19.13 8.20 -3.50
N GLU A 157 19.17 8.62 -2.24
CA GLU A 157 18.99 10.03 -1.86
C GLU A 157 19.99 10.94 -2.60
N LYS A 158 21.25 10.54 -2.64
CA LYS A 158 22.29 11.30 -3.34
C LYS A 158 22.01 11.42 -4.84
N ALA A 159 21.59 10.32 -5.49
CA ALA A 159 21.22 10.34 -6.90
C ALA A 159 19.98 11.23 -7.14
N ILE A 160 18.98 11.18 -6.27
CA ILE A 160 17.78 12.02 -6.33
C ILE A 160 18.16 13.50 -6.20
N LYS A 161 18.93 13.88 -5.19
CA LYS A 161 19.38 15.27 -4.99
C LYS A 161 20.22 15.79 -6.15
N GLN A 162 21.09 14.94 -6.70
CA GLN A 162 21.85 15.31 -7.89
C GLN A 162 20.95 15.57 -9.11
N GLY A 163 19.91 14.74 -9.30
CA GLY A 163 18.93 14.97 -10.36
C GLY A 163 18.15 16.27 -10.16
N LEU A 164 17.70 16.54 -8.93
CA LEU A 164 17.04 17.82 -8.61
C LEU A 164 17.94 19.02 -8.86
N LYS A 165 19.19 18.96 -8.44
CA LYS A 165 20.17 20.03 -8.68
C LYS A 165 20.43 20.29 -10.17
N ASN A 166 20.30 19.28 -11.03
CA ASN A 166 20.49 19.40 -12.47
C ASN A 166 19.25 19.93 -13.20
N ALA A 167 18.09 19.90 -12.59
CA ALA A 167 16.86 20.45 -13.15
C ALA A 167 16.77 21.96 -12.86
N GLU A 168 16.30 22.75 -13.82
CA GLU A 168 16.19 24.22 -13.70
C GLU A 168 15.33 24.64 -12.50
N ASN A 169 14.23 23.90 -12.26
CA ASN A 169 13.28 24.16 -11.16
C ASN A 169 13.30 23.06 -10.10
N GLY A 170 14.41 22.34 -9.95
CA GLY A 170 14.50 21.24 -8.99
C GLY A 170 14.70 21.75 -7.56
N VAL A 171 13.88 21.27 -6.62
CA VAL A 171 13.94 21.62 -5.19
C VAL A 171 14.73 20.55 -4.45
N GLU A 172 16.05 20.76 -4.27
CA GLU A 172 16.96 19.75 -3.69
C GLU A 172 16.56 19.37 -2.25
N GLU A 173 16.06 20.33 -1.49
CA GLU A 173 15.64 20.15 -0.09
C GLU A 173 14.28 19.45 0.05
N ALA A 174 13.61 19.09 -1.05
CA ALA A 174 12.33 18.37 -1.00
C ALA A 174 12.44 16.93 -0.46
N ILE A 175 13.64 16.40 -0.33
CA ILE A 175 13.92 15.08 0.25
C ILE A 175 14.99 15.17 1.32
N SER A 176 14.78 14.47 2.43
CA SER A 176 15.80 14.24 3.43
C SER A 176 15.68 12.82 3.99
N LEU A 177 16.81 12.11 4.07
CA LEU A 177 16.90 10.82 4.73
C LEU A 177 17.39 11.02 6.16
N ALA A 178 16.58 10.62 7.13
CA ALA A 178 16.98 10.59 8.53
C ALA A 178 17.87 9.34 8.78
N PRO A 179 19.12 9.49 9.18
CA PRO A 179 19.99 8.36 9.48
C PRO A 179 19.71 7.78 10.86
N CYS A 180 18.44 7.59 11.19
CA CYS A 180 17.97 7.20 12.51
C CYS A 180 18.65 5.94 13.01
N LYS A 181 19.43 6.08 14.07
CA LYS A 181 20.16 4.99 14.71
C LYS A 181 19.43 4.44 15.94
N SER A 182 18.44 5.16 16.46
CA SER A 182 17.69 4.78 17.65
C SER A 182 16.18 4.91 17.48
N HIS A 183 15.41 4.33 18.42
CA HIS A 183 13.97 4.50 18.49
C HIS A 183 13.57 5.94 18.90
N GLU A 184 14.36 6.60 19.72
CA GLU A 184 14.11 7.97 20.15
C GLU A 184 14.10 8.97 18.98
N GLU A 185 14.98 8.77 17.99
CA GLU A 185 14.97 9.62 16.78
C GLU A 185 13.72 9.40 15.94
N VAL A 186 13.17 8.18 15.89
CA VAL A 186 11.88 7.91 15.24
C VAL A 186 10.76 8.61 15.99
N GLU A 187 10.75 8.54 17.32
CA GLU A 187 9.78 9.23 18.18
C GLU A 187 9.83 10.75 17.96
N GLN A 188 11.02 11.35 17.84
CA GLN A 188 11.18 12.77 17.51
C GLN A 188 10.49 13.14 16.18
N ILE A 189 10.60 12.30 15.15
CA ILE A 189 9.91 12.51 13.87
C ILE A 189 8.38 12.42 14.06
N LEU A 190 7.91 11.39 14.75
CA LEU A 190 6.49 11.10 14.94
C LEU A 190 5.78 12.10 15.88
N THR A 191 6.55 12.82 16.69
CA THR A 191 6.03 13.84 17.62
C THR A 191 6.28 15.28 17.16
N ALA A 192 6.83 15.49 15.96
CA ALA A 192 7.16 16.80 15.40
C ALA A 192 5.91 17.55 14.87
N VAL A 193 4.98 17.83 15.79
CA VAL A 193 3.72 18.54 15.50
C VAL A 193 3.98 19.93 14.91
N GLY A 194 3.27 20.28 13.83
CA GLY A 194 3.42 21.53 13.08
C GLY A 194 4.63 21.57 12.13
N LYS A 195 5.50 20.55 12.16
CA LYS A 195 6.69 20.42 11.31
C LYS A 195 6.55 19.28 10.31
N VAL A 196 5.98 18.16 10.74
CA VAL A 196 5.55 17.03 9.91
C VAL A 196 4.03 17.07 9.84
N ASP A 197 3.47 17.05 8.64
CA ASP A 197 2.03 17.15 8.41
C ASP A 197 1.35 15.78 8.42
N VAL A 198 2.08 14.72 8.02
CA VAL A 198 1.57 13.35 8.01
C VAL A 198 2.69 12.33 8.14
N ALA A 199 2.47 11.25 8.87
CA ALA A 199 3.34 10.08 8.93
C ALA A 199 2.71 8.89 8.20
N LEU A 200 3.53 8.15 7.42
CA LEU A 200 3.11 6.99 6.65
C LEU A 200 4.04 5.81 6.98
N PRO A 201 3.62 4.87 7.84
CA PRO A 201 4.38 3.66 8.10
C PRO A 201 4.28 2.67 6.93
N ARG A 202 5.40 2.03 6.58
CA ARG A 202 5.50 1.04 5.50
C ARG A 202 6.30 -0.18 5.94
N GLY A 203 5.63 -1.19 6.47
CA GLY A 203 6.29 -2.40 6.99
C GLY A 203 5.31 -3.38 7.60
N GLY A 204 5.80 -4.27 8.44
CA GLY A 204 4.98 -5.25 9.15
C GLY A 204 4.13 -4.63 10.26
N ALA A 205 3.16 -5.40 10.78
CA ALA A 205 2.20 -4.97 11.79
C ALA A 205 2.87 -4.35 13.04
N LYS A 206 4.03 -4.86 13.44
CA LYS A 206 4.78 -4.33 14.60
C LYS A 206 5.23 -2.87 14.39
N LEU A 207 5.77 -2.55 13.21
CA LEU A 207 6.15 -1.17 12.87
C LEU A 207 4.93 -0.27 12.79
N ILE A 208 3.88 -0.71 12.12
CA ILE A 208 2.65 0.08 11.94
C ILE A 208 2.03 0.41 13.30
N ASN A 209 1.88 -0.60 14.16
CA ASN A 209 1.33 -0.42 15.50
C ASN A 209 2.19 0.53 16.35
N MET A 210 3.52 0.41 16.29
CA MET A 210 4.43 1.32 16.97
C MET A 210 4.23 2.76 16.52
N VAL A 211 4.18 3.00 15.20
CA VAL A 211 3.97 4.34 14.66
C VAL A 211 2.61 4.90 15.08
N VAL A 212 1.54 4.12 14.98
CA VAL A 212 0.17 4.56 15.36
C VAL A 212 0.07 4.90 16.84
N GLN A 213 0.75 4.13 17.71
CA GLN A 213 0.71 4.37 19.16
C GLN A 213 1.61 5.53 19.60
N THR A 214 2.70 5.81 18.88
CA THR A 214 3.70 6.81 19.26
C THR A 214 3.42 8.19 18.64
N ALA A 215 2.83 8.22 17.43
CA ALA A 215 2.68 9.46 16.69
C ALA A 215 1.72 10.44 17.34
N LYS A 216 2.16 11.71 17.40
CA LYS A 216 1.32 12.87 17.69
C LYS A 216 0.94 13.64 16.42
N VAL A 217 1.63 13.36 15.31
CA VAL A 217 1.25 13.84 13.98
C VAL A 217 0.20 12.93 13.38
N PRO A 218 -0.65 13.41 12.44
CA PRO A 218 -1.59 12.56 11.71
C PRO A 218 -0.89 11.36 11.06
N VAL A 219 -1.51 10.17 11.10
CA VAL A 219 -0.97 8.94 10.49
C VAL A 219 -1.94 8.42 9.44
N ILE A 220 -1.43 8.13 8.25
CA ILE A 220 -2.14 7.30 7.28
C ILE A 220 -1.53 5.91 7.35
N GLN A 221 -2.23 4.99 8.02
CA GLN A 221 -1.72 3.65 8.22
C GLN A 221 -2.01 2.75 7.02
N THR A 222 -1.02 1.95 6.64
CA THR A 222 -1.21 0.75 5.83
C THR A 222 -1.48 -0.42 6.77
N GLY A 223 -2.46 -1.28 6.44
CA GLY A 223 -2.84 -2.39 7.30
C GLY A 223 -2.23 -3.74 6.89
N ALA A 224 -2.25 -4.72 7.80
CA ALA A 224 -2.16 -6.12 7.45
C ALA A 224 -3.33 -6.52 6.53
N GLY A 225 -3.13 -7.50 5.66
CA GLY A 225 -4.14 -7.90 4.70
C GLY A 225 -4.75 -9.26 5.00
N ILE A 226 -5.77 -9.31 5.86
CA ILE A 226 -6.57 -10.51 6.03
C ILE A 226 -7.74 -10.42 5.06
N CYS A 227 -7.54 -11.00 3.86
CA CYS A 227 -8.50 -10.93 2.77
C CYS A 227 -9.27 -12.24 2.64
N HIS A 228 -10.53 -12.16 2.19
CA HIS A 228 -11.40 -13.32 2.03
C HIS A 228 -11.91 -13.44 0.59
N LEU A 229 -12.21 -14.68 0.19
CA LEU A 229 -12.95 -14.98 -1.04
C LEU A 229 -14.18 -15.81 -0.66
N TYR A 230 -15.36 -15.24 -0.81
CA TYR A 230 -16.64 -15.94 -0.58
C TYR A 230 -17.13 -16.58 -1.87
N VAL A 231 -17.39 -17.89 -1.82
CA VAL A 231 -17.97 -18.67 -2.91
C VAL A 231 -19.46 -18.88 -2.61
N ASP A 232 -20.30 -18.10 -3.31
CA ASP A 232 -21.76 -18.12 -3.17
C ASP A 232 -22.38 -19.40 -3.77
N GLU A 233 -23.59 -19.75 -3.34
CA GLU A 233 -24.31 -20.95 -3.87
C GLU A 233 -24.49 -20.93 -5.39
N SER A 234 -24.57 -19.74 -5.99
CA SER A 234 -24.73 -19.52 -7.44
C SER A 234 -23.41 -19.37 -8.20
N ALA A 235 -22.26 -19.54 -7.55
CA ALA A 235 -20.96 -19.32 -8.15
C ALA A 235 -20.68 -20.27 -9.32
N ASP A 236 -19.99 -19.77 -10.34
CA ASP A 236 -19.26 -20.63 -11.26
C ASP A 236 -18.05 -21.22 -10.54
N LEU A 237 -18.05 -22.54 -10.38
CA LEU A 237 -17.05 -23.24 -9.58
C LEU A 237 -15.66 -23.23 -10.21
N GLU A 238 -15.55 -23.22 -11.55
CA GLU A 238 -14.25 -23.11 -12.23
C GLU A 238 -13.67 -21.72 -12.02
N MET A 239 -14.48 -20.69 -12.16
CA MET A 239 -14.07 -19.32 -11.87
C MET A 239 -13.61 -19.19 -10.40
N ALA A 240 -14.40 -19.70 -9.45
CA ALA A 240 -14.07 -19.63 -8.02
C ALA A 240 -12.74 -20.31 -7.70
N LEU A 241 -12.48 -21.50 -8.28
CA LEU A 241 -11.21 -22.23 -8.11
C LEU A 241 -10.02 -21.47 -8.71
N ASN A 242 -10.20 -20.86 -9.89
CA ASN A 242 -9.15 -20.09 -10.55
C ASN A 242 -8.83 -18.80 -9.78
N LEU A 243 -9.84 -18.10 -9.30
CA LEU A 243 -9.68 -16.88 -8.50
C LEU A 243 -9.02 -17.20 -7.16
N ALA A 244 -9.47 -18.23 -6.44
CA ALA A 244 -8.87 -18.66 -5.18
C ALA A 244 -7.39 -19.07 -5.36
N TRP A 245 -7.08 -19.84 -6.42
CA TRP A 245 -5.71 -20.20 -6.75
C TRP A 245 -4.84 -18.97 -7.01
N ASN A 246 -5.28 -18.07 -7.89
CA ASN A 246 -4.54 -16.84 -8.20
C ASN A 246 -4.37 -15.99 -6.96
N ALA A 247 -5.44 -15.74 -6.21
CA ALA A 247 -5.44 -14.88 -5.05
C ALA A 247 -4.52 -15.38 -3.91
N LYS A 248 -4.30 -16.70 -3.80
CA LYS A 248 -3.40 -17.27 -2.78
C LYS A 248 -1.98 -17.52 -3.30
N THR A 249 -1.82 -17.94 -4.56
CA THR A 249 -0.54 -18.53 -4.99
C THR A 249 0.36 -17.65 -5.84
N GLN A 250 -0.16 -16.56 -6.41
CA GLN A 250 0.64 -15.64 -7.22
C GLN A 250 1.74 -14.96 -6.37
N ARG A 251 1.38 -14.48 -5.16
CA ARG A 251 2.32 -13.88 -4.21
C ARG A 251 1.75 -14.00 -2.80
N PRO A 252 1.95 -15.11 -2.10
CA PRO A 252 1.30 -15.37 -0.81
C PRO A 252 1.67 -14.36 0.28
N GLY A 253 2.88 -13.79 0.23
CA GLY A 253 3.36 -12.78 1.19
C GLY A 253 2.90 -11.34 0.88
N ALA A 254 1.90 -11.14 0.02
CA ALA A 254 1.32 -9.82 -0.25
C ALA A 254 0.05 -9.62 0.58
N CYS A 255 -0.18 -8.39 1.07
CA CYS A 255 -1.32 -8.04 1.91
C CYS A 255 -2.69 -8.19 1.23
N ASN A 256 -2.74 -8.27 -0.10
CA ASN A 256 -3.95 -8.52 -0.89
C ASN A 256 -4.13 -10.00 -1.30
N ALA A 257 -3.25 -10.92 -0.84
CA ALA A 257 -3.49 -12.35 -0.97
C ALA A 257 -4.61 -12.78 -0.02
N ILE A 258 -5.43 -13.76 -0.41
CA ILE A 258 -6.47 -14.27 0.47
C ILE A 258 -5.87 -15.13 1.58
N GLU A 259 -6.46 -15.05 2.76
CA GLU A 259 -6.11 -15.89 3.90
C GLU A 259 -7.23 -16.88 4.24
N THR A 260 -8.47 -16.57 3.85
CA THR A 260 -9.61 -17.46 4.06
C THR A 260 -10.50 -17.56 2.83
N ILE A 261 -10.92 -18.77 2.49
CA ILE A 261 -12.00 -19.04 1.54
C ILE A 261 -13.27 -19.35 2.33
N VAL A 262 -14.30 -18.54 2.15
CA VAL A 262 -15.62 -18.74 2.76
C VAL A 262 -16.50 -19.44 1.73
N VAL A 263 -17.16 -20.55 2.08
CA VAL A 263 -17.90 -21.39 1.12
C VAL A 263 -19.33 -21.61 1.60
N ASN A 264 -20.30 -21.39 0.70
CA ASN A 264 -21.69 -21.72 0.98
C ASN A 264 -21.87 -23.25 1.12
N GLU A 265 -22.56 -23.70 2.18
CA GLU A 265 -22.71 -25.13 2.49
C GLU A 265 -23.39 -25.94 1.37
N LYS A 266 -24.26 -25.32 0.56
CA LYS A 266 -24.97 -25.98 -0.53
C LYS A 266 -24.06 -26.50 -1.66
N ILE A 267 -22.84 -25.95 -1.74
CA ILE A 267 -21.89 -26.31 -2.81
C ILE A 267 -20.65 -27.05 -2.31
N LEU A 268 -20.54 -27.31 -0.99
CA LEU A 268 -19.36 -27.96 -0.40
C LEU A 268 -18.96 -29.27 -1.10
N ASN A 269 -19.96 -30.14 -1.36
CA ASN A 269 -19.75 -31.45 -1.97
C ASN A 269 -19.13 -31.36 -3.37
N LYS A 270 -19.33 -30.26 -4.09
CA LYS A 270 -18.79 -30.05 -5.44
C LYS A 270 -17.50 -29.23 -5.41
N PHE A 271 -17.38 -28.28 -4.48
CA PHE A 271 -16.28 -27.33 -4.47
C PHE A 271 -15.06 -27.84 -3.70
N ILE A 272 -15.27 -28.39 -2.49
CA ILE A 272 -14.16 -28.77 -1.58
C ILE A 272 -13.23 -29.85 -2.20
N PRO A 273 -13.74 -30.96 -2.80
CA PRO A 273 -12.85 -31.95 -3.43
C PRO A 273 -11.98 -31.34 -4.54
N ARG A 274 -12.55 -30.48 -5.36
CA ARG A 274 -11.85 -29.80 -6.46
C ARG A 274 -10.85 -28.75 -5.96
N LEU A 275 -11.19 -28.04 -4.86
CA LEU A 275 -10.28 -27.11 -4.21
C LEU A 275 -9.03 -27.84 -3.72
N VAL A 276 -9.23 -28.97 -3.02
CA VAL A 276 -8.14 -29.81 -2.51
C VAL A 276 -7.25 -30.33 -3.63
N GLU A 277 -7.83 -30.82 -4.71
CA GLU A 277 -7.08 -31.27 -5.89
C GLU A 277 -6.26 -30.13 -6.50
N LYS A 278 -6.87 -28.95 -6.70
CA LYS A 278 -6.21 -27.79 -7.31
C LYS A 278 -5.07 -27.23 -6.45
N PHE A 279 -5.20 -27.29 -5.13
CA PHE A 279 -4.21 -26.75 -4.17
C PHE A 279 -3.17 -27.79 -3.75
N ALA A 280 -3.33 -29.06 -4.21
CA ALA A 280 -2.44 -30.16 -3.86
C ALA A 280 -0.96 -29.84 -4.13
N GLY A 281 -0.10 -30.22 -3.18
CA GLY A 281 1.36 -30.04 -3.27
C GLY A 281 1.87 -28.61 -3.07
N LYS A 282 1.02 -27.59 -3.09
CA LYS A 282 1.46 -26.20 -3.01
C LYS A 282 0.95 -25.46 -1.77
N VAL A 283 -0.33 -25.59 -1.41
CA VAL A 283 -0.97 -24.83 -0.34
C VAL A 283 -1.45 -25.78 0.77
N GLU A 284 -1.15 -25.44 2.02
CA GLU A 284 -1.75 -26.07 3.18
C GLU A 284 -3.18 -25.52 3.35
N LEU A 285 -4.18 -26.39 3.38
CA LEU A 285 -5.57 -26.03 3.62
C LEU A 285 -5.98 -26.36 5.06
N ARG A 286 -6.48 -25.37 5.78
CA ARG A 286 -7.04 -25.51 7.13
C ARG A 286 -8.56 -25.43 7.05
N LEU A 287 -9.22 -26.58 7.13
CA LEU A 287 -10.64 -26.75 6.87
C LEU A 287 -11.43 -26.75 8.17
N ASP A 288 -12.54 -26.03 8.23
CA ASP A 288 -13.50 -26.19 9.31
C ASP A 288 -14.10 -27.60 9.33
N GLU A 289 -14.81 -27.95 10.39
CA GLU A 289 -15.33 -29.31 10.57
C GLU A 289 -16.27 -29.76 9.44
N LYS A 290 -17.14 -28.86 8.95
CA LYS A 290 -18.07 -29.17 7.86
C LYS A 290 -17.33 -29.49 6.57
N SER A 291 -16.40 -28.63 6.16
CA SER A 291 -15.62 -28.82 4.93
C SER A 291 -14.62 -29.99 5.03
N TYR A 292 -14.07 -30.26 6.24
CA TYR A 292 -13.16 -31.37 6.48
C TYR A 292 -13.80 -32.74 6.21
N ASN A 293 -15.09 -32.88 6.46
CA ASN A 293 -15.82 -34.14 6.22
C ASN A 293 -15.87 -34.57 4.75
N PHE A 294 -15.69 -33.62 3.81
CA PHE A 294 -15.68 -33.91 2.37
C PHE A 294 -14.33 -34.38 1.83
N VAL A 295 -13.26 -34.37 2.65
CA VAL A 295 -11.91 -34.71 2.20
C VAL A 295 -11.35 -35.99 2.82
N GLN A 296 -12.09 -36.67 3.71
CA GLN A 296 -11.63 -37.88 4.42
C GLN A 296 -11.25 -39.04 3.47
N ASN A 297 -11.82 -39.05 2.24
CA ASN A 297 -11.61 -40.09 1.25
C ASN A 297 -10.85 -39.61 0.01
N VAL A 298 -10.25 -38.41 0.02
CA VAL A 298 -9.48 -37.89 -1.12
C VAL A 298 -8.11 -38.57 -1.14
N GLN A 299 -7.81 -39.27 -2.22
CA GLN A 299 -6.49 -39.86 -2.46
C GLN A 299 -5.49 -38.75 -2.82
N ASN A 300 -4.38 -38.69 -2.11
CA ASN A 300 -3.29 -37.72 -2.31
C ASN A 300 -3.62 -36.31 -1.78
N PRO A 301 -3.68 -36.14 -0.47
CA PRO A 301 -4.08 -34.87 0.11
C PRO A 301 -3.00 -33.80 -0.12
N ALA A 302 -3.42 -32.63 -0.53
CA ALA A 302 -2.82 -31.38 -0.09
C ALA A 302 -2.46 -31.54 1.41
N LYS A 303 -1.55 -30.73 1.94
CA LYS A 303 -1.38 -30.63 3.39
C LYS A 303 -2.71 -30.14 3.96
N ILE A 304 -3.57 -31.08 4.38
CA ILE A 304 -4.89 -30.76 4.95
C ILE A 304 -4.82 -30.87 6.46
N LYS A 305 -5.28 -29.84 7.15
CA LYS A 305 -5.44 -29.82 8.60
C LYS A 305 -6.87 -29.39 8.97
N LYS A 306 -7.32 -29.75 10.16
CA LYS A 306 -8.49 -29.09 10.74
C LYS A 306 -8.10 -27.66 11.14
N ALA A 307 -8.97 -26.70 10.82
CA ALA A 307 -8.81 -25.33 11.26
C ALA A 307 -9.04 -25.22 12.76
N ALA A 308 -8.25 -24.40 13.44
CA ALA A 308 -8.52 -23.89 14.77
C ALA A 308 -9.18 -22.50 14.65
N ASP A 309 -9.82 -22.03 15.71
CA ASP A 309 -10.50 -20.71 15.68
C ASP A 309 -9.50 -19.57 15.40
N GLU A 310 -8.27 -19.70 15.84
CA GLU A 310 -7.19 -18.75 15.62
C GLU A 310 -6.71 -18.66 14.15
N ASP A 311 -7.06 -19.64 13.33
CA ASP A 311 -6.75 -19.63 11.90
C ASP A 311 -7.64 -18.65 11.11
N PHE A 312 -8.78 -18.31 11.69
CA PHE A 312 -9.69 -17.32 11.12
C PHE A 312 -9.31 -15.92 11.61
N GLY A 313 -9.06 -15.01 10.69
CA GLY A 313 -8.56 -13.69 11.03
C GLY A 313 -7.04 -13.61 11.26
N PHE A 314 -6.28 -14.59 10.76
CA PHE A 314 -4.83 -14.62 10.81
C PHE A 314 -4.21 -14.37 9.43
N GLU A 315 -3.19 -13.52 9.37
CA GLU A 315 -2.41 -13.23 8.16
C GLU A 315 -1.23 -14.21 8.08
N PHE A 316 -1.38 -15.28 7.29
CA PHE A 316 -0.35 -16.33 7.17
C PHE A 316 0.89 -15.86 6.41
N LEU A 317 0.71 -15.03 5.39
CA LEU A 317 1.78 -14.56 4.48
C LEU A 317 2.56 -15.71 3.82
N ASP A 318 1.96 -16.89 3.72
CA ASP A 318 2.56 -18.13 3.23
C ASP A 318 1.53 -18.92 2.40
N PHE A 319 1.95 -20.05 1.84
CA PHE A 319 1.09 -21.00 1.15
C PHE A 319 0.21 -21.78 2.15
N ILE A 320 -0.54 -21.05 2.96
CA ILE A 320 -1.52 -21.55 3.94
C ILE A 320 -2.83 -20.78 3.72
N CYS A 321 -3.97 -21.49 3.71
CA CYS A 321 -5.28 -20.87 3.56
C CYS A 321 -6.31 -21.59 4.40
N SER A 322 -7.11 -20.86 5.17
CA SER A 322 -8.24 -21.43 5.92
C SER A 322 -9.50 -21.52 5.04
N VAL A 323 -10.40 -22.42 5.39
CA VAL A 323 -11.71 -22.59 4.73
C VAL A 323 -12.80 -22.60 5.80
N LYS A 324 -13.76 -21.71 5.62
CA LYS A 324 -14.92 -21.54 6.49
C LYS A 324 -16.21 -21.85 5.74
N THR A 325 -17.05 -22.68 6.31
CA THR A 325 -18.40 -22.97 5.79
C THR A 325 -19.42 -22.03 6.40
N VAL A 326 -20.32 -21.52 5.56
CA VAL A 326 -21.46 -20.68 5.95
C VAL A 326 -22.74 -21.14 5.29
N SER A 327 -23.88 -20.89 5.90
CA SER A 327 -25.21 -21.33 5.39
C SER A 327 -25.86 -20.27 4.50
N THR A 328 -25.56 -18.98 4.74
CA THR A 328 -26.19 -17.85 4.05
C THR A 328 -25.19 -16.77 3.66
N LEU A 329 -25.62 -15.87 2.77
CA LEU A 329 -24.86 -14.67 2.43
C LEU A 329 -24.65 -13.74 3.65
N ASP A 330 -25.67 -13.57 4.49
CA ASP A 330 -25.54 -12.70 5.67
C ASP A 330 -24.53 -13.28 6.67
N GLU A 331 -24.54 -14.61 6.91
CA GLU A 331 -23.51 -15.27 7.73
C GLU A 331 -22.09 -15.08 7.14
N ALA A 332 -21.94 -15.15 5.81
CA ALA A 332 -20.66 -14.88 5.17
C ALA A 332 -20.18 -13.43 5.41
N ILE A 333 -21.10 -12.47 5.27
CA ILE A 333 -20.80 -11.05 5.49
C ILE A 333 -20.41 -10.79 6.94
N ASP A 334 -21.16 -11.34 7.90
CA ASP A 334 -20.88 -11.18 9.34
C ASP A 334 -19.53 -11.80 9.70
N PHE A 335 -19.25 -13.00 9.19
CA PHE A 335 -17.97 -13.67 9.38
C PHE A 335 -16.81 -12.83 8.82
N ILE A 336 -16.91 -12.40 7.57
CA ILE A 336 -15.86 -11.60 6.91
C ILE A 336 -15.64 -10.29 7.66
N ASN A 337 -16.70 -9.54 7.99
CA ASN A 337 -16.56 -8.26 8.68
C ASN A 337 -15.97 -8.39 10.09
N SER A 338 -16.14 -9.54 10.75
CA SER A 338 -15.57 -9.80 12.08
C SER A 338 -14.10 -10.27 12.06
N HIS A 339 -13.61 -10.79 10.92
CA HIS A 339 -12.27 -11.35 10.81
C HIS A 339 -11.34 -10.60 9.84
N ASN A 340 -11.87 -9.66 9.05
CA ASN A 340 -11.07 -8.92 8.08
C ASN A 340 -10.31 -7.74 8.72
N THR A 341 -9.30 -7.28 8.00
CA THR A 341 -8.56 -6.04 8.29
C THR A 341 -9.05 -4.85 7.46
N LYS A 342 -10.20 -4.97 6.82
CA LYS A 342 -10.81 -3.96 5.93
C LYS A 342 -9.99 -3.66 4.68
N HIS A 343 -9.22 -4.65 4.22
CA HIS A 343 -8.33 -4.50 3.06
C HIS A 343 -9.07 -4.83 1.75
N SER A 344 -9.24 -6.09 1.42
CA SER A 344 -9.79 -6.53 0.13
C SER A 344 -10.61 -7.79 0.28
N GLU A 345 -11.85 -7.76 -0.16
CA GLU A 345 -12.80 -8.86 -0.04
C GLU A 345 -13.41 -9.19 -1.41
N CYS A 346 -13.68 -10.47 -1.66
CA CYS A 346 -14.26 -10.90 -2.92
C CYS A 346 -15.47 -11.82 -2.70
N ILE A 347 -16.51 -11.65 -3.52
CA ILE A 347 -17.56 -12.63 -3.72
C ILE A 347 -17.47 -13.21 -5.13
N VAL A 348 -17.60 -14.55 -5.26
CA VAL A 348 -17.81 -15.21 -6.54
C VAL A 348 -19.27 -15.64 -6.61
N THR A 349 -20.02 -15.06 -7.55
CA THR A 349 -21.48 -15.25 -7.64
C THR A 349 -22.00 -14.94 -9.04
N ASN A 350 -23.03 -15.65 -9.48
CA ASN A 350 -23.86 -15.32 -10.64
C ASN A 350 -25.15 -14.59 -10.26
N ASN A 351 -25.41 -14.42 -8.95
CA ASN A 351 -26.58 -13.71 -8.45
C ASN A 351 -26.27 -12.20 -8.31
N ARG A 352 -26.87 -11.39 -9.19
CA ARG A 352 -26.70 -9.93 -9.19
C ARG A 352 -27.15 -9.26 -7.89
N GLN A 353 -28.17 -9.80 -7.22
CA GLN A 353 -28.65 -9.25 -5.96
C GLN A 353 -27.64 -9.53 -4.85
N ASN A 354 -27.10 -10.76 -4.76
CA ASN A 354 -26.07 -11.13 -3.79
C ASN A 354 -24.80 -10.29 -3.95
N SER A 355 -24.37 -10.03 -5.20
CA SER A 355 -23.20 -9.19 -5.46
C SER A 355 -23.38 -7.76 -4.93
N ARG A 356 -24.56 -7.14 -5.11
CA ARG A 356 -24.87 -5.79 -4.62
C ARG A 356 -24.95 -5.73 -3.10
N ILE A 357 -25.61 -6.72 -2.47
CA ILE A 357 -25.72 -6.82 -1.01
C ILE A 357 -24.31 -6.95 -0.42
N PHE A 358 -23.47 -7.83 -0.96
CA PHE A 358 -22.10 -8.02 -0.52
C PHE A 358 -21.30 -6.72 -0.62
N GLN A 359 -21.30 -6.07 -1.78
CA GLN A 359 -20.59 -4.79 -1.98
C GLN A 359 -21.05 -3.69 -1.03
N SER A 360 -22.34 -3.67 -0.66
CA SER A 360 -22.90 -2.65 0.25
C SER A 360 -22.60 -2.92 1.72
N LYS A 361 -22.59 -4.20 2.15
CA LYS A 361 -22.48 -4.58 3.56
C LYS A 361 -21.05 -4.88 4.01
N ILE A 362 -20.15 -5.22 3.10
CA ILE A 362 -18.75 -5.49 3.45
C ILE A 362 -18.02 -4.18 3.75
N ASP A 363 -17.41 -4.10 4.93
CA ASP A 363 -16.55 -2.98 5.33
C ASP A 363 -15.09 -3.27 4.96
N ALA A 364 -14.72 -3.00 3.70
CA ALA A 364 -13.36 -3.11 3.20
C ALA A 364 -13.03 -1.95 2.26
N ALA A 365 -11.73 -1.71 2.03
CA ALA A 365 -11.26 -0.70 1.10
C ALA A 365 -11.58 -1.06 -0.35
N CYS A 366 -11.49 -2.36 -0.70
CA CYS A 366 -11.77 -2.88 -2.03
C CYS A 366 -12.71 -4.08 -1.92
N VAL A 367 -13.84 -4.05 -2.62
CA VAL A 367 -14.84 -5.12 -2.62
C VAL A 367 -15.09 -5.58 -4.04
N TYR A 368 -14.65 -6.80 -4.32
CA TYR A 368 -14.66 -7.41 -5.64
C TYR A 368 -15.87 -8.32 -5.88
N VAL A 369 -16.32 -8.35 -7.09
CA VAL A 369 -17.25 -9.36 -7.61
C VAL A 369 -16.56 -10.07 -8.76
N ASN A 370 -16.38 -11.39 -8.67
CA ASN A 370 -15.80 -12.23 -9.71
C ASN A 370 -14.42 -11.79 -10.22
N ALA A 371 -13.59 -11.27 -9.31
CA ALA A 371 -12.22 -10.86 -9.62
C ALA A 371 -11.29 -11.15 -8.44
N SER A 372 -10.00 -11.36 -8.71
CA SER A 372 -9.00 -11.64 -7.69
C SER A 372 -8.72 -10.42 -6.81
N THR A 373 -8.57 -10.61 -5.51
CA THR A 373 -8.12 -9.56 -4.57
C THR A 373 -6.72 -9.04 -4.89
N ARG A 374 -5.94 -9.78 -5.69
CA ARG A 374 -4.61 -9.39 -6.15
C ARG A 374 -4.60 -8.11 -6.99
N PHE A 375 -5.72 -7.71 -7.54
CA PHE A 375 -5.87 -6.43 -8.24
C PHE A 375 -5.88 -5.21 -7.32
N THR A 376 -5.91 -5.36 -5.99
CA THR A 376 -5.73 -4.23 -5.07
C THR A 376 -4.27 -3.77 -5.06
N ASP A 377 -3.90 -3.01 -6.07
CA ASP A 377 -2.55 -2.55 -6.35
C ASP A 377 -2.63 -1.23 -7.13
N GLY A 378 -1.73 -0.29 -6.84
CA GLY A 378 -1.75 1.03 -7.48
C GLY A 378 -1.51 0.97 -8.99
N GLY A 379 -0.66 0.04 -9.47
CA GLY A 379 -0.43 -0.18 -10.90
C GLY A 379 -1.68 -0.71 -11.59
N GLU A 380 -2.30 -1.75 -11.02
CA GLU A 380 -3.52 -2.37 -11.55
C GLU A 380 -4.74 -1.42 -11.52
N PHE A 381 -4.78 -0.48 -10.55
CA PHE A 381 -5.82 0.57 -10.48
C PHE A 381 -5.56 1.77 -11.42
N GLY A 382 -4.45 1.75 -12.15
CA GLY A 382 -4.06 2.85 -13.04
C GLY A 382 -3.49 4.07 -12.30
N PHE A 383 -3.10 3.92 -11.03
CA PHE A 383 -2.45 4.98 -10.24
C PHE A 383 -0.93 5.00 -10.42
N GLY A 384 -0.38 4.07 -11.20
CA GLY A 384 1.03 3.96 -11.54
C GLY A 384 1.86 3.35 -10.44
N ALA A 385 2.11 4.08 -9.38
CA ALA A 385 2.76 3.61 -8.17
C ALA A 385 1.88 3.90 -6.96
N GLU A 386 2.20 3.25 -5.84
CA GLU A 386 1.49 3.46 -4.58
C GLU A 386 2.44 3.53 -3.39
N LEU A 387 2.10 4.34 -2.40
CA LEU A 387 2.78 4.33 -1.10
C LEU A 387 2.32 3.18 -0.20
N GLY A 388 1.30 2.46 -0.62
CA GLY A 388 0.69 1.34 0.08
C GLY A 388 -0.81 1.41 0.04
N ILE A 389 -1.46 0.45 0.72
CA ILE A 389 -2.90 0.31 0.73
C ILE A 389 -3.40 0.65 2.13
N SER A 390 -4.18 1.72 2.25
CA SER A 390 -4.77 2.13 3.52
C SER A 390 -6.09 1.40 3.76
N THR A 391 -6.27 0.89 4.96
CA THR A 391 -7.50 0.25 5.41
C THR A 391 -8.35 1.15 6.32
N GLN A 392 -7.84 2.32 6.68
CA GLN A 392 -8.57 3.29 7.52
C GLN A 392 -9.66 4.02 6.73
N LYS A 393 -10.64 4.57 7.44
CA LYS A 393 -11.77 5.31 6.81
C LYS A 393 -11.46 6.79 6.62
N LEU A 394 -10.62 7.35 7.48
CA LEU A 394 -10.30 8.78 7.47
C LEU A 394 -9.19 9.07 6.46
N HIS A 395 -9.40 10.10 5.63
CA HIS A 395 -8.57 10.58 4.54
C HIS A 395 -8.47 9.56 3.38
N ALA A 396 -7.34 8.85 3.21
CA ALA A 396 -7.15 7.89 2.12
C ALA A 396 -7.56 6.47 2.52
N ARG A 397 -8.28 5.76 1.65
CA ARG A 397 -8.66 4.35 1.80
C ARG A 397 -8.41 3.62 0.48
N GLY A 398 -7.80 2.43 0.54
CA GLY A 398 -7.36 1.67 -0.64
C GLY A 398 -5.94 2.03 -1.09
N PRO A 399 -5.55 1.69 -2.33
CA PRO A 399 -4.24 2.03 -2.89
C PRO A 399 -4.02 3.55 -2.92
N MET A 400 -2.86 3.99 -2.39
CA MET A 400 -2.54 5.42 -2.23
C MET A 400 -1.59 5.90 -3.33
N GLY A 401 -2.14 6.41 -4.42
CA GLY A 401 -1.41 7.15 -5.46
C GLY A 401 -1.24 8.63 -5.13
N ILE A 402 -0.86 9.46 -6.13
CA ILE A 402 -0.57 10.88 -5.95
C ILE A 402 -1.73 11.71 -5.39
N LYS A 403 -3.00 11.36 -5.72
CA LYS A 403 -4.18 12.06 -5.17
C LYS A 403 -4.34 11.87 -3.65
N ALA A 404 -3.92 10.72 -3.12
CA ALA A 404 -3.98 10.44 -1.69
C ALA A 404 -3.00 11.29 -0.86
N LEU A 405 -2.01 11.89 -1.50
CA LEU A 405 -1.03 12.81 -0.89
C LEU A 405 -1.46 14.28 -0.98
N THR A 406 -2.73 14.54 -1.28
CA THR A 406 -3.30 15.89 -1.34
C THR A 406 -4.47 16.02 -0.38
N THR A 407 -4.74 17.25 0.03
CA THR A 407 -5.97 17.65 0.73
C THR A 407 -6.70 18.71 -0.08
N THR A 408 -7.71 19.36 0.46
CA THR A 408 -8.41 20.44 -0.20
C THR A 408 -8.39 21.71 0.63
N LYS A 409 -8.41 22.87 -0.04
CA LYS A 409 -8.70 24.17 0.57
C LYS A 409 -9.80 24.90 -0.22
N TYR A 410 -10.43 25.87 0.42
CA TYR A 410 -11.43 26.71 -0.22
C TYR A 410 -10.80 28.04 -0.66
N LEU A 411 -11.01 28.39 -1.94
CA LEU A 411 -10.75 29.71 -2.50
C LEU A 411 -12.09 30.44 -2.55
N ILE A 412 -12.16 31.60 -1.94
CA ILE A 412 -13.41 32.34 -1.77
C ILE A 412 -13.21 33.73 -2.35
N ASP A 413 -13.95 34.02 -3.42
CA ASP A 413 -13.95 35.31 -4.10
C ASP A 413 -15.23 36.08 -3.71
N GLY A 414 -15.05 37.21 -3.09
CA GLY A 414 -16.12 38.11 -2.65
C GLY A 414 -15.99 39.52 -3.22
N ASP A 415 -17.00 40.35 -2.97
CA ASP A 415 -17.08 41.76 -3.36
C ASP A 415 -17.59 42.61 -2.16
N GLY A 416 -16.90 42.48 -1.04
CA GLY A 416 -17.19 43.26 0.18
C GLY A 416 -18.35 42.76 1.04
N GLN A 417 -18.78 41.50 0.90
CA GLN A 417 -19.83 40.91 1.74
C GLN A 417 -19.44 40.91 3.20
N ILE A 418 -20.37 41.32 4.06
CA ILE A 418 -20.27 41.26 5.53
C ILE A 418 -21.32 40.32 6.11
N ARG A 419 -21.07 39.75 7.28
CA ARG A 419 -21.99 38.87 8.00
C ARG A 419 -22.69 39.63 9.11
#